data_9523c02ce85b693d649d88aebd851b6b
#
_entry.id   9523c02ce85b693d649d88aebd851b6b
#
_cell.length_a   1.000
_cell.length_b   1.000
_cell.length_c   1.000
_cell.angle_alpha   90.00
_cell.angle_beta   90.00
_cell.angle_gamma   90.00
#
_symmetry.space_group_name_H-M   'P 1'
#
loop_
_entity.id
_entity.type
_entity.pdbx_description
1 polymer ?
#
loop_
_entity_poly.entity_id
_entity_poly.type
_entity_poly.pdbx_seq_one_letter_code
_entity_poly.pdbx_strand_id
1 'polypeptide(L)'
;MKRRIILPAALVLAASLLAGCSTAVTEASGASTAKAATTGGSSAEALSAFTGDLSPDEVLAANAEYTTVNTDEWSADDAVRVKLSGDSATLASGASGVTAADGTVTITEAGVYELSGSLTGRDVVAAPEDAQVVLILNAAEITNSAGPAIDVQTADDVAIHLADGTKNSVSDASSYADDAEANAAISASSDLTISGEGALTVTANGNDGITSKDDLVVLSGDIAVTAADDALRGKDSLVVEGGALRLTATGGDGLKSDQEDDGTKGYILITDGAIDITAGDDGIQGQTDTIITGGEITAAATGDGVKAEQIVSIGGGTITISESDEGIEAINVAIFDGTLDITAADDGINAAGLNTGGEDRETDTGERLEISGGTITVHAGFDGLDSNGTITVSSGTLDITSADNGGDAPLDGNGEVSVTGATITANGSPYDASQANAGPGGGGMGGPGGGAPGQ
;
A
#
# COMPACT_ATOMS: atom_id res chain seq x y z
N MET A 1 -30.35 -11.92 -6.54
CA MET A 1 -31.59 -11.40 -5.89
C MET A 1 -31.33 -11.34 -4.39
N LYS A 2 -30.73 -10.29 -3.89
CA LYS A 2 -30.60 -10.01 -2.45
C LYS A 2 -31.55 -8.86 -2.08
N ARG A 3 -32.43 -9.08 -1.12
CA ARG A 3 -33.44 -8.10 -0.67
C ARG A 3 -32.77 -7.11 0.28
N ARG A 4 -32.78 -5.85 -0.07
CA ARG A 4 -32.45 -4.74 0.84
C ARG A 4 -33.62 -4.48 1.80
N ILE A 5 -33.34 -4.42 3.09
CA ILE A 5 -34.28 -3.98 4.13
C ILE A 5 -33.93 -2.53 4.45
N ILE A 6 -34.84 -1.62 4.17
CA ILE A 6 -34.76 -0.19 4.51
C ILE A 6 -35.37 0.02 5.88
N LEU A 7 -34.63 0.53 6.86
CA LEU A 7 -35.18 1.08 8.11
C LEU A 7 -35.09 2.61 8.07
N PRO A 8 -36.11 3.32 8.50
CA PRO A 8 -36.10 4.77 8.52
C PRO A 8 -35.45 5.33 9.79
N ALA A 9 -34.53 6.26 9.61
CA ALA A 9 -33.91 7.03 10.68
C ALA A 9 -34.86 8.16 11.12
N ALA A 10 -35.11 8.26 12.42
CA ALA A 10 -35.90 9.34 13.02
C ALA A 10 -34.99 10.49 13.46
N LEU A 11 -35.28 11.66 12.93
CA LEU A 11 -34.62 12.93 13.23
C LEU A 11 -35.09 13.45 14.60
N VAL A 12 -34.20 13.73 15.54
CA VAL A 12 -34.47 14.49 16.77
C VAL A 12 -33.68 15.79 16.75
N LEU A 13 -34.41 16.89 16.62
CA LEU A 13 -33.89 18.25 16.68
C LEU A 13 -33.91 18.70 18.13
N ALA A 14 -32.75 19.12 18.70
CA ALA A 14 -32.71 19.84 19.97
C ALA A 14 -31.96 21.15 19.79
N ALA A 15 -32.69 22.25 19.84
CA ALA A 15 -32.14 23.60 19.90
C ALA A 15 -31.94 24.02 21.36
N SER A 16 -30.79 24.59 21.69
CA SER A 16 -30.61 25.36 22.92
C SER A 16 -29.83 26.66 22.61
N LEU A 17 -30.57 27.76 22.78
CA LEU A 17 -30.09 29.15 22.84
C LEU A 17 -29.50 29.42 24.22
N LEU A 18 -28.35 30.08 24.25
CA LEU A 18 -27.95 30.90 25.40
C LEU A 18 -27.21 32.16 24.94
N ALA A 19 -27.76 33.29 25.31
CA ALA A 19 -27.30 34.63 25.07
C ALA A 19 -26.51 35.18 26.28
N GLY A 20 -25.65 36.16 26.03
CA GLY A 20 -25.23 37.16 27.02
C GLY A 20 -23.73 37.26 27.19
N CYS A 21 -23.13 38.31 27.01
CA CYS A 21 -23.08 39.71 27.23
C CYS A 21 -21.65 40.25 27.05
N SER A 22 -21.57 41.35 26.39
CA SER A 22 -20.39 42.19 26.15
C SER A 22 -19.80 42.87 27.39
N THR A 23 -18.46 43.10 27.41
CA THR A 23 -17.88 44.38 27.88
C THR A 23 -16.61 44.67 27.09
N ALA A 24 -16.57 45.85 26.53
CA ALA A 24 -15.42 46.47 25.87
C ALA A 24 -14.49 47.14 26.87
N VAL A 25 -13.18 47.11 26.66
CA VAL A 25 -12.22 48.16 27.09
C VAL A 25 -11.09 48.24 26.04
N THR A 26 -10.75 49.47 25.77
CA THR A 26 -9.93 50.13 24.77
C THR A 26 -8.42 49.93 24.89
N GLU A 27 -7.81 49.87 23.66
CA GLU A 27 -6.53 50.45 23.17
C GLU A 27 -5.21 50.33 23.95
N ALA A 28 -4.17 49.81 23.29
CA ALA A 28 -3.04 50.56 22.73
C ALA A 28 -1.99 49.66 22.04
N SER A 29 -1.78 49.97 20.79
CA SER A 29 -0.59 49.94 19.91
C SER A 29 0.60 49.00 20.18
N GLY A 30 0.95 48.24 19.10
CA GLY A 30 2.36 48.03 18.79
C GLY A 30 2.79 46.63 18.38
N ALA A 31 2.88 46.44 17.08
CA ALA A 31 3.86 45.64 16.33
C ALA A 31 3.79 44.11 16.31
N SER A 32 3.82 43.66 15.06
CA SER A 32 4.30 42.34 14.54
C SER A 32 3.32 41.17 14.60
N THR A 33 2.63 41.01 13.50
CA THR A 33 1.80 39.84 13.20
C THR A 33 2.67 38.62 12.89
N ALA A 34 2.83 37.73 13.83
CA ALA A 34 3.09 36.35 13.53
C ALA A 34 1.72 35.66 13.32
N LYS A 35 1.47 35.19 12.12
CA LYS A 35 0.28 34.39 11.78
C LYS A 35 0.42 33.06 12.52
N ALA A 36 -0.35 32.88 13.57
CA ALA A 36 -0.49 31.59 14.21
C ALA A 36 -1.25 30.68 13.24
N ALA A 37 -0.59 29.66 12.72
CA ALA A 37 -1.24 28.52 12.11
C ALA A 37 -2.08 27.84 13.19
N THR A 38 -3.38 27.81 13.03
CA THR A 38 -4.26 26.90 13.77
C THR A 38 -4.01 25.51 13.21
N THR A 39 -3.14 24.74 13.84
CA THR A 39 -3.10 23.31 13.72
C THR A 39 -4.43 22.79 14.25
N GLY A 40 -5.33 22.39 13.35
CA GLY A 40 -6.42 21.47 13.67
C GLY A 40 -5.76 20.15 14.04
N GLY A 41 -5.59 19.88 15.31
CA GLY A 41 -5.19 18.58 15.79
C GLY A 41 -6.37 17.63 15.58
N SER A 42 -6.32 16.80 14.56
CA SER A 42 -6.91 15.48 14.64
C SER A 42 -6.19 14.80 15.80
N SER A 43 -6.93 14.40 16.83
CA SER A 43 -6.42 13.48 17.83
C SER A 43 -6.36 12.12 17.13
N ALA A 44 -5.21 11.78 16.54
CA ALA A 44 -4.92 10.39 16.23
C ALA A 44 -5.17 9.61 17.54
N GLU A 45 -6.09 8.66 17.53
CA GLU A 45 -6.20 7.70 18.62
C GLU A 45 -4.85 7.01 18.73
N ALA A 46 -4.26 7.00 19.91
CA ALA A 46 -3.00 6.31 20.10
C ALA A 46 -3.19 4.83 19.73
N LEU A 47 -2.40 4.35 18.79
CA LEU A 47 -2.39 2.96 18.41
C LEU A 47 -2.17 2.12 19.67
N SER A 48 -2.91 1.05 19.83
CA SER A 48 -2.83 0.14 20.98
C SER A 48 -2.37 -1.23 20.52
N ALA A 49 -1.65 -1.94 21.40
CA ALA A 49 -1.21 -3.30 21.12
C ALA A 49 -2.37 -4.19 20.64
N PHE A 50 -2.23 -4.78 19.46
CA PHE A 50 -3.20 -5.72 18.91
C PHE A 50 -3.04 -7.09 19.57
N THR A 51 -4.14 -7.66 20.04
CA THR A 51 -4.15 -8.95 20.74
C THR A 51 -4.90 -10.05 19.99
N GLY A 52 -5.34 -9.77 18.76
CA GLY A 52 -6.07 -10.70 17.92
C GLY A 52 -5.16 -11.74 17.25
N ASP A 53 -5.76 -12.58 16.42
CA ASP A 53 -5.07 -13.51 15.53
C ASP A 53 -4.51 -12.71 14.33
N LEU A 54 -3.22 -12.89 14.05
CA LEU A 54 -2.51 -12.21 12.98
C LEU A 54 -2.53 -12.99 11.65
N SER A 55 -3.29 -14.10 11.57
CA SER A 55 -3.37 -14.86 10.30
C SER A 55 -4.00 -14.04 9.18
N PRO A 56 -3.58 -14.24 7.91
CA PRO A 56 -4.09 -13.47 6.79
C PRO A 56 -5.60 -13.46 6.68
N ASP A 57 -6.27 -14.59 6.94
CA ASP A 57 -7.73 -14.71 6.87
C ASP A 57 -8.44 -13.86 7.93
N GLU A 58 -7.91 -13.81 9.16
CA GLU A 58 -8.50 -13.02 10.24
C GLU A 58 -8.19 -11.53 10.10
N VAL A 59 -7.00 -11.17 9.64
CA VAL A 59 -6.64 -9.78 9.33
C VAL A 59 -7.50 -9.26 8.18
N LEU A 60 -7.64 -10.03 7.09
CA LEU A 60 -8.51 -9.65 5.97
C LEU A 60 -9.98 -9.54 6.39
N ALA A 61 -10.45 -10.44 7.25
CA ALA A 61 -11.84 -10.41 7.73
C ALA A 61 -12.15 -9.19 8.62
N ALA A 62 -11.14 -8.53 9.17
CA ALA A 62 -11.28 -7.30 9.94
C ALA A 62 -11.36 -6.06 9.03
N ASN A 63 -10.90 -6.16 7.80
CA ASN A 63 -10.95 -5.11 6.80
C ASN A 63 -12.28 -5.05 6.04
N ALA A 64 -12.58 -3.93 5.40
CA ALA A 64 -13.75 -3.77 4.54
C ALA A 64 -13.64 -4.66 3.30
N GLU A 65 -14.80 -5.11 2.77
CA GLU A 65 -14.82 -5.81 1.48
C GLU A 65 -14.47 -4.80 0.35
N TYR A 66 -13.59 -5.19 -0.58
CA TYR A 66 -13.27 -4.41 -1.77
C TYR A 66 -14.23 -4.74 -2.93
N THR A 67 -14.31 -3.82 -3.90
CA THR A 67 -15.17 -3.93 -5.07
C THR A 67 -14.38 -4.34 -6.30
N THR A 68 -14.93 -5.26 -7.10
CA THR A 68 -14.32 -5.75 -8.33
C THR A 68 -15.35 -5.84 -9.46
N VAL A 69 -15.02 -5.33 -10.64
CA VAL A 69 -15.78 -5.56 -11.87
C VAL A 69 -15.26 -6.83 -12.56
N ASN A 70 -16.00 -7.92 -12.42
CA ASN A 70 -15.62 -9.20 -13.00
C ASN A 70 -15.89 -9.26 -14.51
N THR A 71 -15.10 -10.04 -15.24
CA THR A 71 -15.23 -10.15 -16.72
C THR A 71 -16.50 -10.84 -17.19
N ASP A 72 -17.26 -11.50 -16.33
CA ASP A 72 -18.56 -12.10 -16.62
C ASP A 72 -19.76 -11.16 -16.37
N GLU A 73 -19.51 -9.95 -15.88
CA GLU A 73 -20.55 -8.93 -15.63
C GLU A 73 -20.84 -8.05 -16.85
N TRP A 74 -20.02 -8.11 -17.88
CA TRP A 74 -20.13 -7.32 -19.11
C TRP A 74 -19.75 -8.12 -20.36
N SER A 75 -19.92 -7.57 -21.56
CA SER A 75 -19.58 -8.22 -22.80
C SER A 75 -18.93 -7.27 -23.81
N ALA A 76 -17.81 -7.68 -24.39
CA ALA A 76 -17.16 -6.95 -25.47
C ALA A 76 -18.03 -6.82 -26.74
N ASP A 77 -19.04 -7.70 -26.92
CA ASP A 77 -19.99 -7.60 -28.04
C ASP A 77 -20.91 -6.37 -27.94
N ASP A 78 -21.09 -5.84 -26.70
CA ASP A 78 -21.90 -4.67 -26.43
C ASP A 78 -21.11 -3.35 -26.59
N ALA A 79 -19.81 -3.42 -26.91
CA ALA A 79 -18.94 -2.28 -26.90
C ALA A 79 -19.29 -1.21 -27.94
N VAL A 80 -19.40 0.02 -27.47
CA VAL A 80 -19.41 1.23 -28.31
C VAL A 80 -17.98 1.52 -28.75
N ARG A 81 -17.72 1.42 -30.05
CA ARG A 81 -16.38 1.62 -30.61
C ARG A 81 -16.04 3.09 -30.76
N VAL A 82 -14.92 3.49 -30.17
CA VAL A 82 -14.32 4.81 -30.22
C VAL A 82 -12.96 4.71 -30.91
N LYS A 83 -12.84 5.25 -32.11
CA LYS A 83 -11.58 5.26 -32.85
C LYS A 83 -10.87 6.58 -32.64
N LEU A 84 -9.82 6.57 -31.86
CA LEU A 84 -8.96 7.70 -31.52
C LEU A 84 -8.11 8.12 -32.74
N SER A 85 -7.95 9.43 -32.98
CA SER A 85 -7.18 9.98 -34.12
C SER A 85 -6.67 11.39 -33.83
N GLY A 86 -5.46 11.54 -33.36
CA GLY A 86 -4.85 12.82 -33.00
C GLY A 86 -5.60 13.54 -31.89
N ASP A 87 -6.13 14.73 -32.15
CA ASP A 87 -6.92 15.51 -31.18
C ASP A 87 -8.44 15.28 -31.31
N SER A 88 -8.85 14.14 -31.85
CA SER A 88 -10.24 13.82 -32.14
C SER A 88 -10.52 12.32 -32.01
N ALA A 89 -11.78 11.93 -32.04
CA ALA A 89 -12.19 10.54 -32.19
C ALA A 89 -13.40 10.39 -33.10
N THR A 90 -13.51 9.23 -33.73
CA THR A 90 -14.66 8.84 -34.53
C THR A 90 -15.48 7.82 -33.79
N LEU A 91 -16.74 8.14 -33.55
CA LEU A 91 -17.70 7.30 -32.84
C LEU A 91 -18.45 6.38 -33.83
N ALA A 92 -18.79 5.19 -33.38
CA ALA A 92 -19.65 4.29 -34.12
C ALA A 92 -21.00 4.96 -34.44
N SER A 93 -21.62 4.61 -35.58
CA SER A 93 -22.92 5.18 -35.97
C SER A 93 -24.01 4.79 -34.95
N GLY A 94 -24.67 5.79 -34.36
CA GLY A 94 -25.69 5.56 -33.33
C GLY A 94 -25.12 5.38 -31.94
N ALA A 95 -23.84 5.67 -31.71
CA ALA A 95 -23.26 5.68 -30.37
C ALA A 95 -24.04 6.63 -29.45
N SER A 96 -24.32 6.17 -28.23
CA SER A 96 -24.86 6.97 -27.13
C SER A 96 -23.89 6.93 -25.97
N GLY A 97 -24.06 7.84 -25.02
CA GLY A 97 -23.24 7.87 -23.79
C GLY A 97 -21.79 8.28 -23.98
N VAL A 98 -21.36 8.63 -25.20
CA VAL A 98 -20.00 9.07 -25.48
C VAL A 98 -20.00 10.22 -26.48
N THR A 99 -19.11 11.21 -26.25
CA THR A 99 -18.87 12.34 -27.16
C THR A 99 -17.35 12.54 -27.35
N ALA A 100 -16.98 13.19 -28.44
CA ALA A 100 -15.58 13.52 -28.70
C ALA A 100 -15.50 14.95 -29.23
N ALA A 101 -14.75 15.82 -28.54
CA ALA A 101 -14.53 17.19 -28.92
C ALA A 101 -13.23 17.74 -28.32
N ASP A 102 -12.50 18.55 -29.03
CA ASP A 102 -11.36 19.32 -28.55
C ASP A 102 -10.31 18.48 -27.80
N GLY A 103 -9.95 17.31 -28.35
CA GLY A 103 -8.99 16.39 -27.73
C GLY A 103 -9.54 15.61 -26.52
N THR A 104 -10.84 15.72 -26.23
CA THR A 104 -11.47 15.00 -25.12
C THR A 104 -12.52 14.01 -25.64
N VAL A 105 -12.38 12.77 -25.24
CA VAL A 105 -13.45 11.78 -25.28
C VAL A 105 -14.17 11.81 -23.93
N THR A 106 -15.50 11.96 -23.92
CA THR A 106 -16.26 12.01 -22.67
C THR A 106 -17.36 10.95 -22.68
N ILE A 107 -17.31 10.06 -21.69
CA ILE A 107 -18.26 8.99 -21.45
C ILE A 107 -19.20 9.43 -20.33
N THR A 108 -20.50 9.38 -20.60
CA THR A 108 -21.55 9.94 -19.71
C THR A 108 -22.66 8.95 -19.35
N GLU A 109 -22.57 7.71 -19.79
CA GLU A 109 -23.56 6.65 -19.49
C GLU A 109 -22.83 5.36 -19.14
N ALA A 110 -23.51 4.50 -18.34
CA ALA A 110 -23.09 3.14 -18.11
C ALA A 110 -22.91 2.37 -19.43
N GLY A 111 -21.94 1.47 -19.49
CA GLY A 111 -21.75 0.62 -20.66
C GLY A 111 -20.31 0.24 -20.93
N VAL A 112 -20.11 -0.40 -22.07
CA VAL A 112 -18.79 -0.89 -22.54
C VAL A 112 -18.32 -0.01 -23.70
N TYR A 113 -17.10 0.50 -23.61
CA TYR A 113 -16.52 1.41 -24.63
C TYR A 113 -15.15 0.87 -25.04
N GLU A 114 -15.00 0.56 -26.35
CA GLU A 114 -13.73 0.09 -26.91
C GLU A 114 -12.96 1.27 -27.51
N LEU A 115 -11.83 1.60 -26.92
CA LEU A 115 -10.91 2.65 -27.35
C LEU A 115 -9.80 2.05 -28.21
N SER A 116 -9.56 2.58 -29.41
CA SER A 116 -8.47 2.14 -30.29
C SER A 116 -7.85 3.27 -31.09
N GLY A 117 -6.54 3.22 -31.32
CA GLY A 117 -5.77 4.26 -32.02
C GLY A 117 -5.12 5.24 -31.07
N SER A 118 -4.76 6.45 -31.53
CA SER A 118 -3.96 7.41 -30.73
C SER A 118 -4.73 8.69 -30.48
N LEU A 119 -4.78 9.14 -29.22
CA LEU A 119 -5.38 10.41 -28.78
C LEU A 119 -4.29 11.31 -28.18
N THR A 120 -4.18 12.53 -28.74
CA THR A 120 -3.47 13.63 -28.08
C THR A 120 -4.51 14.46 -27.31
N GLY A 121 -4.71 14.11 -26.05
CA GLY A 121 -5.79 14.60 -25.22
C GLY A 121 -6.12 13.57 -24.14
N ARG A 122 -7.36 13.55 -23.68
CA ARG A 122 -7.79 12.71 -22.55
C ARG A 122 -9.09 11.95 -22.79
N ASP A 123 -9.27 10.87 -22.07
CA ASP A 123 -10.54 10.20 -21.86
C ASP A 123 -11.11 10.60 -20.50
N VAL A 124 -12.36 11.00 -20.46
CA VAL A 124 -13.09 11.41 -19.24
C VAL A 124 -14.30 10.51 -19.06
N VAL A 125 -14.41 9.88 -17.89
CA VAL A 125 -15.62 9.20 -17.45
C VAL A 125 -16.34 10.12 -16.47
N ALA A 126 -17.55 10.57 -16.85
CA ALA A 126 -18.44 11.42 -16.05
C ALA A 126 -19.85 10.82 -16.11
N ALA A 127 -19.99 9.56 -15.75
CA ALA A 127 -21.21 8.79 -15.74
C ALA A 127 -21.99 9.01 -14.41
N PRO A 128 -23.28 8.62 -14.32
CA PRO A 128 -23.99 8.64 -13.05
C PRO A 128 -23.28 7.85 -11.95
N GLU A 129 -23.46 8.28 -10.70
CA GLU A 129 -22.85 7.65 -9.50
C GLU A 129 -23.28 6.19 -9.26
N ASP A 130 -24.26 5.67 -9.98
CA ASP A 130 -24.71 4.27 -9.96
C ASP A 130 -24.36 3.53 -11.28
N ALA A 131 -23.47 4.08 -12.09
CA ALA A 131 -23.10 3.55 -13.39
C ALA A 131 -21.82 2.69 -13.32
N GLN A 132 -21.88 1.49 -13.89
CA GLN A 132 -20.70 0.70 -14.22
C GLN A 132 -20.23 1.06 -15.64
N VAL A 133 -18.94 1.38 -15.77
CA VAL A 133 -18.29 1.70 -17.05
C VAL A 133 -17.12 0.79 -17.30
N VAL A 134 -17.06 0.18 -18.49
CA VAL A 134 -15.93 -0.64 -18.92
C VAL A 134 -15.22 0.03 -20.10
N LEU A 135 -13.93 0.31 -19.94
CA LEU A 135 -13.03 0.81 -20.96
C LEU A 135 -12.18 -0.35 -21.50
N ILE A 136 -12.47 -0.82 -22.71
CA ILE A 136 -11.62 -1.80 -23.40
C ILE A 136 -10.52 -1.03 -24.13
N LEU A 137 -9.26 -1.18 -23.71
CA LEU A 137 -8.12 -0.63 -24.42
C LEU A 137 -7.65 -1.64 -25.48
N ASN A 138 -7.88 -1.31 -26.76
CA ASN A 138 -7.55 -2.17 -27.91
C ASN A 138 -6.54 -1.47 -28.81
N ALA A 139 -5.26 -1.56 -28.50
CA ALA A 139 -4.17 -0.81 -29.11
C ALA A 139 -4.44 0.71 -29.03
N ALA A 140 -4.80 1.18 -27.84
CA ALA A 140 -5.03 2.58 -27.52
C ALA A 140 -3.74 3.24 -27.02
N GLU A 141 -3.46 4.43 -27.53
CA GLU A 141 -2.38 5.31 -27.08
C GLU A 141 -2.99 6.66 -26.71
N ILE A 142 -2.91 7.05 -25.43
CA ILE A 142 -3.51 8.28 -24.91
C ILE A 142 -2.41 9.12 -24.26
N THR A 143 -2.20 10.33 -24.75
CA THR A 143 -1.19 11.26 -24.22
C THR A 143 -1.81 12.61 -23.93
N ASN A 144 -1.80 13.03 -22.66
CA ASN A 144 -2.30 14.33 -22.24
C ASN A 144 -1.20 15.16 -21.56
N SER A 145 -0.82 16.26 -22.16
CA SER A 145 0.19 17.17 -21.57
C SER A 145 -0.38 18.19 -20.58
N ALA A 146 -1.67 18.10 -20.25
CA ALA A 146 -2.37 19.11 -19.44
C ALA A 146 -3.02 18.54 -18.17
N GLY A 147 -2.90 17.25 -17.92
CA GLY A 147 -3.49 16.56 -16.76
C GLY A 147 -3.50 15.04 -16.96
N PRO A 148 -4.40 14.30 -16.29
CA PRO A 148 -4.60 12.87 -16.48
C PRO A 148 -4.90 12.53 -17.94
N ALA A 149 -4.42 11.39 -18.40
CA ALA A 149 -4.78 10.86 -19.72
C ALA A 149 -6.12 10.11 -19.68
N ILE A 150 -6.37 9.37 -18.57
CA ILE A 150 -7.68 8.81 -18.24
C ILE A 150 -8.11 9.40 -16.91
N ASP A 151 -9.30 10.05 -16.90
CA ASP A 151 -9.82 10.84 -15.78
C ASP A 151 -11.25 10.37 -15.47
N VAL A 152 -11.39 9.49 -14.49
CA VAL A 152 -12.69 9.04 -13.99
C VAL A 152 -13.16 10.01 -12.90
N GLN A 153 -14.08 10.90 -13.27
CA GLN A 153 -14.60 11.93 -12.37
C GLN A 153 -15.78 11.44 -11.56
N THR A 154 -16.68 10.66 -12.19
CA THR A 154 -17.84 10.05 -11.52
C THR A 154 -18.23 8.77 -12.21
N ALA A 155 -18.47 7.73 -11.42
CA ALA A 155 -19.10 6.45 -11.75
C ALA A 155 -19.38 5.72 -10.42
N ASP A 156 -20.05 4.56 -10.45
CA ASP A 156 -20.02 3.57 -9.36
C ASP A 156 -18.70 2.79 -9.45
N ASP A 157 -18.61 1.96 -10.49
CA ASP A 157 -17.44 1.11 -10.76
C ASP A 157 -16.89 1.37 -12.16
N VAL A 158 -15.56 1.39 -12.30
CA VAL A 158 -14.90 1.45 -13.60
C VAL A 158 -13.95 0.25 -13.77
N ALA A 159 -14.03 -0.39 -14.94
CA ALA A 159 -13.02 -1.37 -15.35
C ALA A 159 -12.22 -0.88 -16.54
N ILE A 160 -10.91 -1.06 -16.50
CA ILE A 160 -10.01 -0.95 -17.65
C ILE A 160 -9.63 -2.38 -18.06
N HIS A 161 -10.14 -2.82 -19.20
CA HIS A 161 -9.84 -4.14 -19.76
C HIS A 161 -8.84 -4.06 -20.88
N LEU A 162 -7.72 -4.75 -20.75
CA LEU A 162 -6.64 -4.80 -21.72
C LEU A 162 -6.93 -5.90 -22.75
N ALA A 163 -7.31 -5.54 -23.95
CA ALA A 163 -7.67 -6.50 -25.00
C ALA A 163 -6.49 -7.41 -25.35
N ASP A 164 -6.78 -8.70 -25.51
CA ASP A 164 -5.77 -9.73 -25.71
C ASP A 164 -4.80 -9.44 -26.86
N GLY A 165 -3.51 -9.62 -26.60
CA GLY A 165 -2.44 -9.45 -27.59
C GLY A 165 -2.21 -8.02 -28.05
N THR A 166 -2.86 -7.03 -27.44
CA THR A 166 -2.66 -5.61 -27.74
C THR A 166 -1.60 -4.99 -26.85
N LYS A 167 -1.12 -3.83 -27.29
CA LYS A 167 -0.24 -2.96 -26.49
C LYS A 167 -0.90 -1.60 -26.40
N ASN A 168 -1.09 -1.16 -25.17
CA ASN A 168 -1.71 0.12 -24.84
C ASN A 168 -0.71 1.01 -24.12
N SER A 169 -0.82 2.31 -24.29
CA SER A 169 0.02 3.27 -23.59
C SER A 169 -0.75 4.50 -23.13
N VAL A 170 -0.42 4.94 -21.93
CA VAL A 170 -1.01 6.13 -21.30
C VAL A 170 0.11 7.01 -20.77
N SER A 171 0.03 8.32 -21.04
CA SER A 171 0.99 9.29 -20.51
C SER A 171 0.31 10.63 -20.20
N ASP A 172 0.70 11.23 -19.08
CA ASP A 172 0.09 12.42 -18.50
C ASP A 172 0.94 13.70 -18.66
N ALA A 173 0.50 14.75 -17.96
CA ALA A 173 1.22 16.02 -17.82
C ALA A 173 2.50 15.84 -16.99
N SER A 174 3.49 16.70 -17.24
CA SER A 174 4.76 16.70 -16.49
C SER A 174 4.69 17.35 -15.11
N SER A 175 3.54 17.89 -14.72
CA SER A 175 3.29 18.46 -13.40
C SER A 175 1.80 18.72 -13.21
N TYR A 176 1.39 18.68 -11.96
CA TYR A 176 0.04 19.04 -11.51
C TYR A 176 0.08 20.27 -10.61
N ALA A 177 -1.06 20.92 -10.42
CA ALA A 177 -1.19 21.96 -9.40
C ALA A 177 -1.25 21.28 -8.01
N ASP A 178 -0.77 21.98 -6.97
CA ASP A 178 -0.74 21.44 -5.60
C ASP A 178 -2.14 21.08 -5.04
N ASP A 179 -3.20 21.62 -5.63
CA ASP A 179 -4.60 21.40 -5.29
C ASP A 179 -5.37 20.60 -6.36
N ALA A 180 -4.67 19.91 -7.25
CA ALA A 180 -5.31 19.09 -8.27
C ALA A 180 -5.98 17.86 -7.61
N GLU A 181 -7.27 17.69 -7.86
CA GLU A 181 -8.02 16.52 -7.36
C GLU A 181 -7.64 15.23 -8.08
N ALA A 182 -7.22 15.33 -9.34
CA ALA A 182 -6.74 14.25 -10.19
C ALA A 182 -5.27 14.52 -10.56
N ASN A 183 -4.37 13.72 -10.03
CA ASN A 183 -2.91 13.93 -10.11
C ASN A 183 -2.15 12.67 -10.57
N ALA A 184 -2.80 11.74 -11.25
CA ALA A 184 -2.20 10.52 -11.80
C ALA A 184 -2.38 10.44 -13.31
N ALA A 185 -1.60 9.61 -13.98
CA ALA A 185 -1.77 9.36 -15.42
C ALA A 185 -3.12 8.69 -15.72
N ILE A 186 -3.53 7.75 -14.86
CA ILE A 186 -4.88 7.19 -14.77
C ILE A 186 -5.41 7.53 -13.37
N SER A 187 -6.40 8.39 -13.29
CA SER A 187 -6.99 8.85 -12.03
C SER A 187 -8.46 8.47 -11.98
N ALA A 188 -8.87 7.78 -10.91
CA ALA A 188 -10.26 7.44 -10.66
C ALA A 188 -10.74 8.00 -9.32
N SER A 189 -11.98 8.53 -9.30
CA SER A 189 -12.68 8.95 -8.09
C SER A 189 -13.68 7.90 -7.59
N SER A 190 -13.62 6.68 -8.11
CA SER A 190 -14.47 5.53 -7.79
C SER A 190 -13.65 4.25 -7.89
N ASP A 191 -14.24 3.12 -7.57
CA ASP A 191 -13.61 1.81 -7.68
C ASP A 191 -13.05 1.58 -9.09
N LEU A 192 -11.81 1.11 -9.16
CA LEU A 192 -11.10 0.86 -10.41
C LEU A 192 -10.57 -0.58 -10.47
N THR A 193 -11.05 -1.35 -11.45
CA THR A 193 -10.55 -2.69 -11.72
C THR A 193 -9.73 -2.72 -13.02
N ILE A 194 -8.56 -3.34 -13.02
CA ILE A 194 -7.75 -3.59 -14.20
C ILE A 194 -7.73 -5.08 -14.51
N SER A 195 -8.04 -5.47 -15.75
CA SER A 195 -8.11 -6.87 -16.18
C SER A 195 -7.67 -7.06 -17.64
N GLY A 196 -7.64 -8.32 -18.10
CA GLY A 196 -7.31 -8.72 -19.48
C GLY A 196 -5.88 -9.19 -19.63
N GLU A 197 -5.56 -9.74 -20.83
CA GLU A 197 -4.26 -10.36 -21.15
C GLU A 197 -3.39 -9.46 -22.03
N GLY A 198 -3.83 -8.22 -22.31
CA GLY A 198 -3.07 -7.25 -23.06
C GLY A 198 -1.96 -6.59 -22.23
N ALA A 199 -1.15 -5.76 -22.89
CA ALA A 199 -0.13 -4.95 -22.23
C ALA A 199 -0.57 -3.51 -22.07
N LEU A 200 -0.20 -2.89 -20.91
CA LEU A 200 -0.38 -1.47 -20.62
C LEU A 200 0.95 -0.87 -20.15
N THR A 201 1.36 0.20 -20.80
CA THR A 201 2.49 1.03 -20.34
C THR A 201 1.96 2.36 -19.86
N VAL A 202 2.21 2.71 -18.61
CA VAL A 202 1.86 3.99 -18.00
C VAL A 202 3.14 4.79 -17.75
N THR A 203 3.17 6.01 -18.26
CA THR A 203 4.25 6.97 -17.99
C THR A 203 3.65 8.18 -17.30
N ALA A 204 3.74 8.19 -15.99
CA ALA A 204 3.26 9.27 -15.15
C ALA A 204 4.40 10.25 -14.86
N ASN A 205 4.38 11.34 -15.60
CA ASN A 205 5.47 12.33 -15.58
C ASN A 205 5.33 13.33 -14.44
N GLY A 206 4.11 13.54 -13.95
CA GLY A 206 3.78 14.61 -13.04
C GLY A 206 3.60 14.19 -11.59
N ASN A 207 3.16 12.97 -11.34
CA ASN A 207 2.90 12.41 -10.01
C ASN A 207 2.67 10.89 -10.10
N ASP A 208 1.51 10.38 -9.64
CA ASP A 208 1.21 8.96 -9.53
C ASP A 208 0.91 8.29 -10.88
N GLY A 209 1.14 6.99 -10.95
CA GLY A 209 0.86 6.18 -12.12
C GLY A 209 -0.62 5.92 -12.32
N ILE A 210 -1.18 5.08 -11.49
CA ILE A 210 -2.60 4.69 -11.49
C ILE A 210 -3.15 4.85 -10.09
N THR A 211 -4.19 5.66 -9.94
CA THR A 211 -4.78 5.99 -8.64
C THR A 211 -6.29 5.77 -8.65
N SER A 212 -6.81 5.13 -7.61
CA SER A 212 -8.22 5.18 -7.21
C SER A 212 -8.38 5.88 -5.87
N LYS A 213 -9.45 6.69 -5.71
CA LYS A 213 -9.83 7.29 -4.42
C LYS A 213 -10.69 6.34 -3.56
N ASP A 214 -11.04 5.19 -4.12
CA ASP A 214 -11.68 4.07 -3.46
C ASP A 214 -10.79 2.82 -3.64
N ASP A 215 -11.33 1.69 -4.09
CA ASP A 215 -10.56 0.47 -4.30
C ASP A 215 -9.82 0.48 -5.65
N LEU A 216 -8.58 0.02 -5.67
CA LEU A 216 -7.83 -0.32 -6.88
C LEU A 216 -7.55 -1.83 -6.92
N VAL A 217 -8.12 -2.52 -7.89
CA VAL A 217 -7.98 -3.97 -8.02
C VAL A 217 -7.30 -4.33 -9.34
N VAL A 218 -6.22 -5.08 -9.30
CA VAL A 218 -5.53 -5.65 -10.46
C VAL A 218 -5.79 -7.15 -10.51
N LEU A 219 -6.65 -7.58 -11.44
CA LEU A 219 -6.96 -9.00 -11.66
C LEU A 219 -5.93 -9.68 -12.56
N SER A 220 -5.45 -8.97 -13.60
CA SER A 220 -4.52 -9.51 -14.60
C SER A 220 -3.96 -8.39 -15.49
N GLY A 221 -3.02 -8.73 -16.39
CA GLY A 221 -2.43 -7.85 -17.38
C GLY A 221 -0.91 -7.86 -17.34
N ASP A 222 -0.27 -7.40 -18.44
CA ASP A 222 1.16 -7.09 -18.48
C ASP A 222 1.33 -5.58 -18.33
N ILE A 223 1.51 -5.11 -17.09
CA ILE A 223 1.42 -3.70 -16.72
C ILE A 223 2.81 -3.17 -16.35
N ALA A 224 3.26 -2.16 -17.07
CA ALA A 224 4.49 -1.45 -16.76
C ALA A 224 4.15 0.01 -16.41
N VAL A 225 4.50 0.43 -15.19
CA VAL A 225 4.29 1.80 -14.70
C VAL A 225 5.64 2.44 -14.40
N THR A 226 5.81 3.66 -14.87
CA THR A 226 6.89 4.55 -14.41
C THR A 226 6.24 5.83 -13.93
N ALA A 227 6.40 6.14 -12.66
CA ALA A 227 5.78 7.28 -12.00
C ALA A 227 6.82 8.21 -11.37
N ALA A 228 6.47 9.48 -11.24
CA ALA A 228 7.27 10.46 -10.51
C ALA A 228 7.11 10.30 -9.00
N ASP A 229 5.93 9.84 -8.56
CA ASP A 229 5.57 9.52 -7.17
C ASP A 229 5.11 8.06 -7.10
N ASP A 230 3.94 7.73 -6.55
CA ASP A 230 3.48 6.37 -6.37
C ASP A 230 3.15 5.66 -7.70
N ALA A 231 3.53 4.38 -7.84
CA ALA A 231 3.23 3.67 -9.10
C ALA A 231 1.77 3.21 -9.16
N LEU A 232 1.27 2.49 -8.15
CA LEU A 232 -0.14 2.13 -7.98
C LEU A 232 -0.62 2.56 -6.60
N ARG A 233 -1.77 3.26 -6.58
CA ARG A 233 -2.36 3.73 -5.33
C ARG A 233 -3.86 3.49 -5.30
N GLY A 234 -4.32 2.71 -4.32
CA GLY A 234 -5.73 2.54 -3.99
C GLY A 234 -5.97 3.10 -2.60
N LYS A 235 -6.82 4.13 -2.46
CA LYS A 235 -6.97 4.80 -1.18
C LYS A 235 -7.61 3.90 -0.14
N ASP A 236 -8.76 3.31 -0.47
CA ASP A 236 -9.50 2.45 0.46
C ASP A 236 -8.86 1.05 0.53
N SER A 237 -8.50 0.50 -0.62
CA SER A 237 -7.68 -0.71 -0.71
C SER A 237 -6.89 -0.77 -2.02
N LEU A 238 -5.77 -1.48 -2.00
CA LEU A 238 -5.04 -1.90 -3.19
C LEU A 238 -4.93 -3.42 -3.21
N VAL A 239 -5.56 -4.06 -4.19
CA VAL A 239 -5.62 -5.52 -4.29
C VAL A 239 -4.96 -5.99 -5.58
N VAL A 240 -4.04 -6.95 -5.48
CA VAL A 240 -3.42 -7.63 -6.63
C VAL A 240 -3.76 -9.12 -6.56
N GLU A 241 -4.61 -9.56 -7.50
CA GLU A 241 -4.99 -10.96 -7.62
C GLU A 241 -4.20 -11.70 -8.71
N GLY A 242 -3.42 -10.97 -9.54
CA GLY A 242 -2.62 -11.56 -10.60
C GLY A 242 -1.97 -10.53 -11.52
N GLY A 243 -1.45 -11.00 -12.66
CA GLY A 243 -0.79 -10.18 -13.66
C GLY A 243 0.73 -10.17 -13.53
N ALA A 244 1.38 -9.49 -14.49
CA ALA A 244 2.81 -9.22 -14.48
C ALA A 244 3.02 -7.70 -14.37
N LEU A 245 3.45 -7.25 -13.20
CA LEU A 245 3.58 -5.83 -12.86
C LEU A 245 5.07 -5.45 -12.81
N ARG A 246 5.45 -4.42 -13.52
CA ARG A 246 6.76 -3.79 -13.43
C ARG A 246 6.57 -2.33 -13.04
N LEU A 247 6.91 -2.01 -11.80
CA LEU A 247 6.59 -0.75 -11.16
C LEU A 247 7.88 0.01 -10.84
N THR A 248 7.96 1.24 -11.32
CA THR A 248 9.04 2.17 -10.99
C THR A 248 8.41 3.45 -10.45
N ALA A 249 8.52 3.67 -9.16
CA ALA A 249 8.14 4.89 -8.47
C ALA A 249 9.43 5.66 -8.14
N THR A 250 9.59 6.85 -8.70
CA THR A 250 10.88 7.56 -8.59
C THR A 250 11.04 8.24 -7.23
N GLY A 251 9.94 8.73 -6.66
CA GLY A 251 9.94 9.48 -5.40
C GLY A 251 8.98 8.93 -4.33
N GLY A 252 8.10 8.01 -4.71
CA GLY A 252 7.08 7.43 -3.84
C GLY A 252 7.16 5.90 -3.79
N ASP A 253 6.01 5.29 -3.53
CA ASP A 253 5.84 3.88 -3.25
C ASP A 253 5.53 3.05 -4.50
N GLY A 254 5.95 1.79 -4.48
CA GLY A 254 5.59 0.87 -5.55
C GLY A 254 4.10 0.53 -5.53
N LEU A 255 3.59 0.09 -4.39
CA LEU A 255 2.18 -0.17 -4.08
C LEU A 255 1.81 0.60 -2.81
N LYS A 256 0.72 1.38 -2.86
CA LYS A 256 0.28 2.21 -1.74
C LYS A 256 -1.22 2.10 -1.48
N SER A 257 -1.59 2.04 -0.20
CA SER A 257 -2.95 2.30 0.26
C SER A 257 -2.92 3.25 1.45
N ASP A 258 -3.73 4.34 1.44
CA ASP A 258 -3.48 5.47 2.33
C ASP A 258 -4.74 6.07 3.00
N GLN A 259 -5.78 5.26 3.24
CA GLN A 259 -6.95 5.69 3.99
C GLN A 259 -6.65 5.81 5.49
N GLU A 260 -6.62 7.04 6.01
CA GLU A 260 -6.32 7.35 7.42
C GLU A 260 -7.57 7.47 8.31
N ASP A 261 -8.74 7.72 7.71
CA ASP A 261 -9.96 8.07 8.47
C ASP A 261 -10.82 6.86 8.85
N ASP A 262 -10.57 5.69 8.26
CA ASP A 262 -11.32 4.44 8.50
C ASP A 262 -10.34 3.26 8.68
N GLY A 263 -10.20 2.82 9.90
CA GLY A 263 -9.28 1.73 10.27
C GLY A 263 -9.64 0.33 9.72
N THR A 264 -10.72 0.22 8.93
CA THR A 264 -11.05 -1.01 8.17
C THR A 264 -10.66 -0.91 6.70
N LYS A 265 -10.05 0.20 6.30
CA LYS A 265 -9.60 0.51 4.95
C LYS A 265 -8.11 0.87 5.00
N GLY A 266 -7.53 1.24 3.87
CA GLY A 266 -6.11 1.56 3.80
C GLY A 266 -5.22 0.33 3.78
N TYR A 267 -5.73 -0.83 3.34
CA TYR A 267 -4.97 -2.07 3.33
C TYR A 267 -4.50 -2.46 1.93
N ILE A 268 -3.46 -3.29 1.89
CA ILE A 268 -2.97 -3.95 0.67
C ILE A 268 -3.18 -5.46 0.80
N LEU A 269 -3.71 -6.07 -0.27
CA LEU A 269 -3.85 -7.52 -0.39
C LEU A 269 -3.17 -8.02 -1.67
N ILE A 270 -2.23 -8.95 -1.54
CA ILE A 270 -1.60 -9.64 -2.68
C ILE A 270 -1.87 -11.13 -2.56
N THR A 271 -2.60 -11.69 -3.53
CA THR A 271 -2.93 -13.12 -3.54
C THR A 271 -2.15 -13.90 -4.61
N ASP A 272 -1.76 -13.25 -5.70
CA ASP A 272 -0.97 -13.84 -6.80
C ASP A 272 -0.34 -12.72 -7.65
N GLY A 273 0.39 -13.06 -8.70
CA GLY A 273 1.05 -12.17 -9.65
C GLY A 273 2.57 -12.23 -9.59
N ALA A 274 3.19 -11.70 -10.65
CA ALA A 274 4.63 -11.47 -10.72
C ALA A 274 4.89 -9.95 -10.64
N ILE A 275 5.42 -9.49 -9.53
CA ILE A 275 5.52 -8.06 -9.20
C ILE A 275 6.99 -7.69 -9.02
N ASP A 276 7.48 -6.77 -9.85
CA ASP A 276 8.84 -6.24 -9.82
C ASP A 276 8.77 -4.73 -9.52
N ILE A 277 9.32 -4.33 -8.38
CA ILE A 277 9.21 -2.99 -7.82
C ILE A 277 10.59 -2.34 -7.69
N THR A 278 10.69 -1.10 -8.16
CA THR A 278 11.78 -0.19 -7.78
C THR A 278 11.13 1.09 -7.25
N ALA A 279 11.32 1.39 -5.98
CA ALA A 279 10.68 2.50 -5.28
C ALA A 279 11.69 3.51 -4.72
N GLY A 280 11.33 4.78 -4.79
CA GLY A 280 12.09 5.89 -4.20
C GLY A 280 11.77 6.10 -2.73
N ASP A 281 10.68 5.50 -2.24
CA ASP A 281 10.29 5.37 -0.84
C ASP A 281 10.02 3.89 -0.56
N ASP A 282 8.85 3.48 -0.11
CA ASP A 282 8.57 2.10 0.27
C ASP A 282 8.22 1.21 -0.95
N GLY A 283 8.60 -0.05 -0.90
CA GLY A 283 8.21 -1.01 -1.94
C GLY A 283 6.71 -1.26 -1.94
N ILE A 284 6.16 -1.58 -0.77
CA ILE A 284 4.74 -1.83 -0.50
C ILE A 284 4.37 -1.16 0.82
N GLN A 285 3.42 -0.22 0.81
CA GLN A 285 2.97 0.51 2.00
C GLN A 285 1.45 0.46 2.17
N GLY A 286 0.97 -0.23 3.21
CA GLY A 286 -0.41 -0.19 3.68
C GLY A 286 -0.59 0.77 4.86
N GLN A 287 -1.58 1.66 4.81
CA GLN A 287 -1.91 2.56 5.93
C GLN A 287 -2.46 1.80 7.14
N THR A 288 -3.10 0.68 6.92
CA THR A 288 -3.53 -0.21 8.01
C THR A 288 -2.76 -1.51 7.94
N ASP A 289 -3.09 -2.36 6.98
CA ASP A 289 -2.56 -3.71 6.90
C ASP A 289 -1.93 -4.01 5.52
N THR A 290 -0.89 -4.81 5.50
CA THR A 290 -0.34 -5.43 4.28
C THR A 290 -0.44 -6.95 4.41
N ILE A 291 -1.25 -7.56 3.55
CA ILE A 291 -1.59 -8.98 3.59
C ILE A 291 -1.06 -9.63 2.30
N ILE A 292 -0.17 -10.61 2.43
CA ILE A 292 0.41 -11.33 1.28
C ILE A 292 0.15 -12.83 1.47
N THR A 293 -0.64 -13.42 0.56
CA THR A 293 -0.96 -14.85 0.60
C THR A 293 -0.35 -15.64 -0.54
N GLY A 294 0.22 -14.95 -1.55
CA GLY A 294 0.83 -15.57 -2.72
C GLY A 294 1.59 -14.58 -3.59
N GLY A 295 1.95 -15.01 -4.80
CA GLY A 295 2.68 -14.21 -5.77
C GLY A 295 4.21 -14.37 -5.70
N GLU A 296 4.88 -13.83 -6.73
CA GLU A 296 6.34 -13.68 -6.82
C GLU A 296 6.65 -12.17 -6.81
N ILE A 297 7.20 -11.69 -5.71
CA ILE A 297 7.43 -10.26 -5.46
C ILE A 297 8.93 -10.03 -5.37
N THR A 298 9.43 -9.09 -6.16
CA THR A 298 10.80 -8.57 -6.03
C THR A 298 10.71 -7.06 -5.80
N ALA A 299 11.32 -6.58 -4.72
CA ALA A 299 11.34 -5.17 -4.36
C ALA A 299 12.77 -4.67 -4.14
N ALA A 300 13.03 -3.47 -4.66
CA ALA A 300 14.17 -2.63 -4.29
C ALA A 300 13.60 -1.26 -3.94
N ALA A 301 13.76 -0.85 -2.69
CA ALA A 301 13.21 0.36 -2.12
C ALA A 301 14.29 1.21 -1.45
N THR A 302 14.09 2.52 -1.37
CA THR A 302 14.96 3.40 -0.58
C THR A 302 14.49 3.47 0.87
N GLY A 303 13.20 3.37 1.09
CA GLY A 303 12.54 3.15 2.37
C GLY A 303 12.41 1.65 2.67
N ASP A 304 11.26 1.23 3.17
CA ASP A 304 11.03 -0.14 3.58
C ASP A 304 10.65 -1.05 2.41
N GLY A 305 11.04 -2.31 2.51
CA GLY A 305 10.66 -3.28 1.47
C GLY A 305 9.16 -3.57 1.47
N VAL A 306 8.61 -3.89 2.65
CA VAL A 306 7.18 -4.10 2.91
C VAL A 306 6.80 -3.45 4.23
N LYS A 307 5.84 -2.55 4.19
CA LYS A 307 5.40 -1.78 5.35
C LYS A 307 3.90 -1.84 5.56
N ALA A 308 3.49 -1.73 6.81
CA ALA A 308 2.14 -1.39 7.23
C ALA A 308 2.18 -0.63 8.55
N GLU A 309 1.23 0.30 8.77
CA GLU A 309 1.17 1.00 10.05
C GLU A 309 0.65 0.09 11.19
N GLN A 310 -0.10 -0.98 10.89
CA GLN A 310 -0.66 -1.84 11.92
C GLN A 310 -0.17 -3.29 11.81
N ILE A 311 -0.46 -3.98 10.70
CA ILE A 311 -0.16 -5.41 10.59
C ILE A 311 0.44 -5.74 9.21
N VAL A 312 1.60 -6.39 9.19
CA VAL A 312 2.05 -7.18 8.05
C VAL A 312 1.78 -8.65 8.32
N SER A 313 0.94 -9.28 7.49
CA SER A 313 0.59 -10.69 7.60
C SER A 313 0.94 -11.46 6.32
N ILE A 314 1.89 -12.39 6.41
CA ILE A 314 2.37 -13.15 5.26
C ILE A 314 1.98 -14.62 5.42
N GLY A 315 1.09 -15.11 4.55
CA GLY A 315 0.62 -16.49 4.50
C GLY A 315 1.27 -17.35 3.43
N GLY A 316 2.07 -16.75 2.52
CA GLY A 316 2.70 -17.47 1.41
C GLY A 316 3.39 -16.56 0.42
N GLY A 317 3.74 -17.10 -0.76
CA GLY A 317 4.43 -16.39 -1.82
C GLY A 317 5.95 -16.54 -1.78
N THR A 318 6.59 -15.94 -2.77
CA THR A 318 8.05 -15.77 -2.84
C THR A 318 8.34 -14.27 -2.85
N ILE A 319 9.02 -13.78 -1.83
CA ILE A 319 9.28 -12.36 -1.63
C ILE A 319 10.79 -12.15 -1.56
N THR A 320 11.31 -11.35 -2.46
CA THR A 320 12.72 -10.94 -2.49
C THR A 320 12.80 -9.43 -2.30
N ILE A 321 13.34 -8.98 -1.19
CA ILE A 321 13.69 -7.60 -0.92
C ILE A 321 15.19 -7.46 -1.11
N SER A 322 15.59 -6.90 -2.25
CA SER A 322 16.99 -6.87 -2.66
C SER A 322 17.75 -5.66 -2.13
N GLU A 323 17.03 -4.61 -1.74
CA GLU A 323 17.53 -3.37 -1.14
C GLU A 323 16.38 -2.70 -0.41
N SER A 324 16.59 -2.25 0.83
CA SER A 324 15.64 -1.46 1.63
C SER A 324 16.38 -0.80 2.80
N ASP A 325 15.73 0.17 3.47
CA ASP A 325 16.14 0.62 4.80
C ASP A 325 15.77 -0.47 5.79
N GLU A 326 14.50 -0.69 6.12
CA GLU A 326 14.03 -1.89 6.80
C GLU A 326 13.43 -2.90 5.81
N GLY A 327 13.62 -4.19 6.11
CA GLY A 327 13.11 -5.22 5.21
C GLY A 327 11.58 -5.29 5.26
N ILE A 328 11.04 -5.53 6.45
CA ILE A 328 9.60 -5.56 6.75
C ILE A 328 9.35 -4.80 8.04
N GLU A 329 8.47 -3.80 8.01
CA GLU A 329 8.10 -3.00 9.17
C GLU A 329 6.58 -2.96 9.41
N ALA A 330 6.15 -3.15 10.65
CA ALA A 330 4.81 -2.86 11.15
C ALA A 330 4.77 -2.88 12.68
N ILE A 331 3.69 -2.38 13.29
CA ILE A 331 3.44 -2.62 14.74
C ILE A 331 3.39 -4.12 15.04
N ASN A 332 2.75 -4.90 14.16
CA ASN A 332 2.71 -6.36 14.31
C ASN A 332 3.09 -7.04 13.00
N VAL A 333 4.05 -7.94 13.05
CA VAL A 333 4.48 -8.72 11.89
C VAL A 333 4.23 -10.21 12.16
N ALA A 334 3.56 -10.88 11.23
CA ALA A 334 3.33 -12.31 11.31
C ALA A 334 3.63 -13.04 10.00
N ILE A 335 4.42 -14.10 10.07
CA ILE A 335 4.78 -14.93 8.92
C ILE A 335 4.37 -16.38 9.20
N PHE A 336 3.43 -16.88 8.38
CA PHE A 336 2.86 -18.22 8.51
C PHE A 336 3.49 -19.23 7.54
N ASP A 337 3.84 -18.77 6.33
CA ASP A 337 4.48 -19.57 5.28
C ASP A 337 5.14 -18.63 4.24
N GLY A 338 5.81 -19.20 3.24
CA GLY A 338 6.44 -18.48 2.14
C GLY A 338 7.95 -18.69 2.08
N THR A 339 8.54 -18.12 1.03
CA THR A 339 10.00 -18.03 0.87
C THR A 339 10.39 -16.57 0.80
N LEU A 340 11.10 -16.11 1.80
CA LEU A 340 11.54 -14.72 1.93
C LEU A 340 13.05 -14.63 1.84
N ASP A 341 13.55 -13.70 1.04
CA ASP A 341 14.96 -13.32 0.93
C ASP A 341 15.08 -11.81 1.08
N ILE A 342 15.61 -11.35 2.21
CA ILE A 342 15.54 -9.96 2.66
C ILE A 342 16.95 -9.41 2.81
N THR A 343 17.21 -8.28 2.17
CA THR A 343 18.42 -7.46 2.37
C THR A 343 18.02 -6.06 2.79
N ALA A 344 18.37 -5.69 4.01
CA ALA A 344 18.06 -4.40 4.63
C ALA A 344 19.33 -3.69 5.10
N ALA A 345 19.34 -2.38 5.06
CA ALA A 345 20.44 -1.55 5.54
C ALA A 345 20.37 -1.34 7.06
N ASP A 346 19.17 -1.33 7.61
CA ASP A 346 18.87 -1.32 9.05
C ASP A 346 18.38 -2.72 9.47
N ASP A 347 17.18 -2.87 10.01
CA ASP A 347 16.66 -4.13 10.52
C ASP A 347 16.04 -5.01 9.44
N GLY A 348 16.19 -6.33 9.58
CA GLY A 348 15.63 -7.26 8.60
C GLY A 348 14.12 -7.35 8.67
N ILE A 349 13.57 -7.57 9.87
CA ILE A 349 12.13 -7.57 10.17
C ILE A 349 11.94 -6.86 11.49
N ASN A 350 11.19 -5.76 11.48
CA ASN A 350 10.99 -4.88 12.62
C ASN A 350 9.51 -4.80 13.03
N ALA A 351 9.20 -5.19 14.26
CA ALA A 351 7.89 -4.98 14.87
C ALA A 351 7.94 -3.77 15.81
N ALA A 352 7.66 -2.59 15.27
CA ALA A 352 7.78 -1.30 15.93
C ALA A 352 6.61 -0.37 15.61
N GLY A 353 6.49 0.75 16.31
CA GLY A 353 5.52 1.82 15.98
C GLY A 353 4.61 2.23 17.12
N LEU A 354 4.43 1.46 18.19
CA LEU A 354 3.68 1.89 19.37
C LEU A 354 4.48 2.89 20.17
N ASN A 355 4.35 4.18 19.81
CA ASN A 355 5.03 5.23 20.53
C ASN A 355 4.31 5.56 21.84
N THR A 356 4.76 4.97 22.94
CA THR A 356 4.23 5.22 24.29
C THR A 356 4.72 6.52 24.95
N GLY A 357 5.51 7.33 24.22
CA GLY A 357 6.01 8.63 24.70
C GLY A 357 7.06 8.53 25.80
N GLY A 358 7.68 7.34 25.99
CA GLY A 358 8.77 7.09 26.92
C GLY A 358 10.14 7.38 26.32
N GLU A 359 11.13 7.73 27.18
CA GLU A 359 12.54 7.82 26.78
C GLU A 359 13.27 6.47 26.89
N ASP A 360 12.57 5.40 27.29
CA ASP A 360 13.15 4.08 27.53
C ASP A 360 12.84 3.16 26.33
N ARG A 361 13.80 3.01 25.46
CA ARG A 361 13.72 2.19 24.23
C ARG A 361 13.80 0.68 24.50
N GLU A 362 14.07 0.28 25.72
CA GLU A 362 14.18 -1.11 26.15
C GLU A 362 12.89 -1.62 26.83
N THR A 363 11.80 -0.86 26.72
CA THR A 363 10.53 -1.25 27.37
C THR A 363 9.63 -1.98 26.38
N ASP A 364 9.16 -3.17 26.73
CA ASP A 364 8.11 -3.89 26.01
C ASP A 364 6.85 -3.02 25.90
N THR A 365 6.51 -2.60 24.72
CA THR A 365 5.37 -1.74 24.41
C THR A 365 4.19 -2.49 23.79
N GLY A 366 4.35 -3.80 23.53
CA GLY A 366 3.30 -4.72 23.17
C GLY A 366 3.23 -5.10 21.71
N GLU A 367 4.21 -4.71 20.90
CA GLU A 367 4.38 -5.14 19.51
C GLU A 367 4.61 -6.68 19.47
N ARG A 368 4.29 -7.27 18.32
CA ARG A 368 4.42 -8.72 18.15
C ARG A 368 5.09 -9.06 16.83
N LEU A 369 6.17 -9.84 16.90
CA LEU A 369 6.77 -10.50 15.76
C LEU A 369 6.56 -12.00 15.91
N GLU A 370 5.76 -12.59 15.00
CA GLU A 370 5.38 -14.02 15.07
C GLU A 370 5.76 -14.74 13.79
N ILE A 371 6.58 -15.79 13.91
CA ILE A 371 6.94 -16.67 12.79
C ILE A 371 6.50 -18.09 13.12
N SER A 372 5.59 -18.63 12.31
CA SER A 372 5.05 -19.97 12.49
C SER A 372 5.31 -20.91 11.31
N GLY A 373 6.04 -20.45 10.29
CA GLY A 373 6.40 -21.25 9.13
C GLY A 373 7.37 -20.54 8.19
N GLY A 374 7.51 -21.06 6.98
CA GLY A 374 8.29 -20.47 5.91
C GLY A 374 9.78 -20.80 5.90
N THR A 375 10.44 -20.34 4.84
CA THR A 375 11.90 -20.33 4.68
C THR A 375 12.33 -18.89 4.51
N ILE A 376 13.09 -18.37 5.47
CA ILE A 376 13.40 -16.95 5.59
C ILE A 376 14.90 -16.77 5.65
N THR A 377 15.45 -16.01 4.70
CA THR A 377 16.82 -15.54 4.70
C THR A 377 16.84 -14.05 4.95
N VAL A 378 17.64 -13.60 5.92
CA VAL A 378 17.76 -12.19 6.29
C VAL A 378 19.23 -11.78 6.26
N HIS A 379 19.49 -10.66 5.61
CA HIS A 379 20.75 -9.95 5.59
C HIS A 379 20.52 -8.51 6.05
N ALA A 380 20.66 -8.28 7.35
CA ALA A 380 20.42 -6.99 8.00
C ALA A 380 21.72 -6.27 8.35
N GLY A 381 21.70 -4.96 8.28
CA GLY A 381 22.80 -4.11 8.71
C GLY A 381 22.86 -3.94 10.22
N PHE A 382 21.72 -4.08 10.90
CA PHE A 382 21.54 -4.01 12.35
C PHE A 382 20.91 -5.32 12.86
N ASP A 383 19.67 -5.32 13.39
CA ASP A 383 19.04 -6.50 13.94
C ASP A 383 18.45 -7.40 12.85
N GLY A 384 18.50 -8.71 13.05
CA GLY A 384 17.90 -9.64 12.11
C GLY A 384 16.39 -9.65 12.21
N LEU A 385 15.89 -9.88 13.42
CA LEU A 385 14.51 -9.77 13.86
C LEU A 385 14.49 -8.83 15.05
N ASP A 386 13.86 -7.68 14.94
CA ASP A 386 13.66 -6.73 16.03
C ASP A 386 12.19 -6.65 16.46
N SER A 387 11.94 -6.43 17.74
CA SER A 387 10.61 -6.11 18.23
C SER A 387 10.69 -5.24 19.48
N ASN A 388 9.99 -4.11 19.43
CA ASN A 388 9.73 -3.33 20.64
C ASN A 388 8.82 -4.04 21.65
N GLY A 389 8.39 -5.26 21.35
CA GLY A 389 7.60 -6.14 22.17
C GLY A 389 8.14 -7.57 22.14
N THR A 390 7.32 -8.53 21.77
CA THR A 390 7.66 -9.96 21.84
C THR A 390 8.08 -10.53 20.47
N ILE A 391 9.00 -11.50 20.50
CA ILE A 391 9.34 -12.33 19.34
C ILE A 391 8.96 -13.77 19.62
N THR A 392 8.13 -14.37 18.75
CA THR A 392 7.75 -15.77 18.83
C THR A 392 8.07 -16.49 17.52
N VAL A 393 9.02 -17.43 17.56
CA VAL A 393 9.35 -18.28 16.41
C VAL A 393 8.98 -19.72 16.75
N SER A 394 7.83 -20.20 16.25
CA SER A 394 7.29 -21.51 16.60
C SER A 394 7.59 -22.60 15.58
N SER A 395 7.91 -22.25 14.33
CA SER A 395 8.29 -23.15 13.25
C SER A 395 9.05 -22.39 12.16
N GLY A 396 9.47 -23.07 11.08
CA GLY A 396 10.19 -22.49 9.94
C GLY A 396 11.68 -22.78 9.93
N THR A 397 12.33 -22.32 8.86
CA THR A 397 13.79 -22.36 8.69
C THR A 397 14.28 -20.95 8.42
N LEU A 398 15.10 -20.43 9.31
CA LEU A 398 15.62 -19.07 9.25
C LEU A 398 17.16 -19.11 9.12
N ASP A 399 17.68 -18.33 8.18
CA ASP A 399 19.11 -18.04 8.05
C ASP A 399 19.31 -16.53 8.15
N ILE A 400 19.81 -16.08 9.29
CA ILE A 400 19.90 -14.67 9.66
C ILE A 400 21.36 -14.26 9.72
N THR A 401 21.70 -13.24 8.95
CA THR A 401 22.98 -12.51 9.05
C THR A 401 22.65 -11.09 9.48
N SER A 402 23.15 -10.68 10.63
CA SER A 402 22.93 -9.37 11.23
C SER A 402 24.22 -8.82 11.83
N ALA A 403 24.21 -7.57 12.25
CA ALA A 403 25.27 -7.06 13.09
C ALA A 403 25.35 -7.84 14.42
N ASP A 404 26.50 -7.84 15.03
CA ASP A 404 26.77 -8.42 16.35
C ASP A 404 27.83 -7.51 17.02
N ASN A 405 27.40 -6.34 17.46
CA ASN A 405 28.32 -5.28 17.92
C ASN A 405 27.99 -4.75 19.33
N GLY A 406 27.12 -5.45 20.07
CA GLY A 406 26.82 -5.20 21.48
C GLY A 406 25.56 -4.36 21.75
N GLY A 407 24.82 -4.00 20.71
CA GLY A 407 23.44 -3.47 20.74
C GLY A 407 22.60 -4.29 19.81
N ASP A 408 23.14 -4.72 18.69
CA ASP A 408 22.42 -5.39 17.62
C ASP A 408 22.64 -6.91 17.69
N ALA A 409 21.61 -7.69 17.33
CA ALA A 409 21.56 -9.15 17.46
C ALA A 409 20.75 -9.83 16.33
N PRO A 410 20.93 -11.13 16.10
CA PRO A 410 20.07 -11.86 15.17
C PRO A 410 18.58 -11.86 15.58
N LEU A 411 18.27 -11.84 16.87
CA LEU A 411 16.94 -11.65 17.44
C LEU A 411 17.08 -10.70 18.64
N ASP A 412 16.47 -9.54 18.55
CA ASP A 412 16.39 -8.55 19.63
C ASP A 412 14.92 -8.24 19.95
N GLY A 413 14.50 -8.37 21.17
CA GLY A 413 13.14 -8.14 21.62
C GLY A 413 13.12 -7.50 22.99
N ASN A 414 12.41 -6.38 23.12
CA ASN A 414 12.21 -5.72 24.42
C ASN A 414 11.37 -6.58 25.38
N GLY A 415 10.53 -7.46 24.84
CA GLY A 415 9.73 -8.43 25.58
C GLY A 415 10.32 -9.83 25.58
N GLU A 416 9.44 -10.85 25.73
CA GLU A 416 9.86 -12.24 25.70
C GLU A 416 10.25 -12.71 24.29
N VAL A 417 11.46 -13.23 24.12
CA VAL A 417 11.88 -13.92 22.89
C VAL A 417 11.72 -15.43 23.08
N SER A 418 10.81 -16.05 22.34
CA SER A 418 10.45 -17.47 22.41
C SER A 418 10.74 -18.20 21.11
N VAL A 419 11.66 -19.15 21.10
CA VAL A 419 11.96 -20.00 19.96
C VAL A 419 11.64 -21.46 20.31
N THR A 420 10.70 -22.06 19.53
CA THR A 420 10.24 -23.41 19.83
C THR A 420 10.23 -24.30 18.60
N GLY A 421 10.34 -24.91 17.93
CA GLY A 421 10.19 -25.80 16.78
C GLY A 421 10.85 -25.35 15.49
N ALA A 422 11.45 -24.18 15.48
CA ALA A 422 12.15 -23.63 14.32
C ALA A 422 13.60 -24.12 14.24
N THR A 423 14.15 -24.07 13.02
CA THR A 423 15.58 -24.22 12.77
C THR A 423 16.15 -22.85 12.42
N ILE A 424 17.00 -22.29 13.27
CA ILE A 424 17.60 -20.98 13.06
C ILE A 424 19.10 -21.10 12.96
N THR A 425 19.68 -20.56 11.90
CA THR A 425 21.11 -20.26 11.75
C THR A 425 21.28 -18.77 11.92
N ALA A 426 22.11 -18.34 12.84
CA ALA A 426 22.40 -16.96 13.12
C ALA A 426 23.91 -16.71 12.96
N ASN A 427 24.28 -15.79 12.09
CA ASN A 427 25.70 -15.45 11.79
C ASN A 427 26.55 -16.70 11.50
N GLY A 428 25.99 -17.65 10.72
CA GLY A 428 26.63 -18.90 10.30
C GLY A 428 26.73 -19.98 11.37
N SER A 429 26.04 -19.84 12.50
CA SER A 429 26.02 -20.82 13.60
C SER A 429 24.58 -21.16 14.02
N PRO A 430 24.31 -22.40 14.48
CA PRO A 430 23.01 -22.73 15.06
C PRO A 430 22.69 -21.77 16.20
N TYR A 431 21.47 -21.19 16.19
CA TYR A 431 21.03 -20.28 17.24
C TYR A 431 20.72 -21.01 18.54
N ASP A 432 21.23 -20.51 19.65
CA ASP A 432 20.96 -21.06 20.99
C ASP A 432 19.84 -20.25 21.68
N ALA A 433 18.63 -20.76 21.57
CA ALA A 433 17.46 -20.14 22.18
C ALA A 433 17.55 -19.93 23.71
N SER A 434 18.45 -20.61 24.39
CA SER A 434 18.69 -20.37 25.83
C SER A 434 19.35 -19.03 26.14
N GLN A 435 19.85 -18.35 25.13
CA GLN A 435 20.48 -17.03 25.24
C GLN A 435 19.52 -15.88 24.85
N ALA A 436 18.39 -16.21 24.26
CA ALA A 436 17.41 -15.25 23.74
C ALA A 436 16.93 -14.19 24.76
N ASN A 437 16.89 -14.54 26.05
CA ASN A 437 16.46 -13.63 27.12
C ASN A 437 17.58 -13.28 28.11
N ALA A 438 18.85 -13.46 27.70
CA ALA A 438 19.98 -12.99 28.47
C ALA A 438 20.23 -11.53 28.14
N GLY A 439 19.53 -10.60 28.79
CA GLY A 439 19.57 -9.15 28.51
C GLY A 439 20.95 -8.58 28.25
N PRO A 440 21.07 -7.34 27.71
CA PRO A 440 22.33 -6.70 27.35
C PRO A 440 23.25 -6.57 28.58
N GLY A 441 24.11 -7.57 28.84
CA GLY A 441 25.00 -7.64 29.99
C GLY A 441 25.35 -9.06 30.46
N GLY A 442 24.70 -10.10 29.91
CA GLY A 442 24.92 -11.51 30.27
C GLY A 442 26.14 -12.18 29.61
N GLY A 443 26.87 -11.50 28.79
CA GLY A 443 28.13 -11.96 28.20
C GLY A 443 29.19 -12.16 29.28
N GLY A 444 29.09 -13.30 30.03
CA GLY A 444 30.07 -13.67 31.03
C GLY A 444 31.46 -13.81 30.42
N MET A 445 32.30 -12.82 30.63
CA MET A 445 33.76 -12.98 30.50
C MET A 445 34.23 -14.08 31.45
N GLY A 446 34.29 -15.30 30.95
CA GLY A 446 35.10 -16.36 31.51
C GLY A 446 36.58 -16.06 31.40
N GLY A 447 37.04 -15.11 32.20
CA GLY A 447 38.47 -14.86 32.33
C GLY A 447 39.16 -16.07 32.94
N PRO A 448 40.31 -16.58 32.39
CA PRO A 448 41.06 -17.63 32.97
C PRO A 448 41.64 -17.18 34.31
N GLY A 449 41.30 -17.87 35.39
CA GLY A 449 41.83 -17.64 36.74
C GLY A 449 43.33 -17.71 36.76
N GLY A 450 43.98 -16.55 36.85
CA GLY A 450 45.39 -16.39 37.18
C GLY A 450 45.59 -16.65 38.67
N GLY A 451 46.06 -17.84 39.06
CA GLY A 451 46.53 -18.12 40.39
C GLY A 451 47.74 -17.26 40.72
N ALA A 452 47.67 -16.52 41.82
CA ALA A 452 48.81 -15.86 42.41
C ALA A 452 49.60 -16.85 43.21
N PRO A 453 50.98 -16.93 43.10
CA PRO A 453 51.78 -17.64 44.06
C PRO A 453 52.00 -16.79 45.30
N GLY A 454 51.80 -17.37 46.46
CA GLY A 454 52.11 -16.75 47.73
C GLY A 454 53.60 -16.56 48.00
N GLN A 455 53.94 -15.53 48.66
CA GLN A 455 54.88 -15.43 49.76
C GLN A 455 54.46 -14.29 50.67
#